data_eef88326b35526676f1889836dd59847
#
_entry.id   eef88326b35526676f1889836dd59847
#
_cell.length_a   1.000
_cell.length_b   1.000
_cell.length_c   1.000
_cell.angle_alpha   90.00
_cell.angle_beta   90.00
_cell.angle_gamma   90.00
#
_symmetry.space_group_name_H-M   'P 1'
#
loop_
_entity.id
_entity.type
_entity.pdbx_description
1 polymer ?
#
loop_
_entity_poly.entity_id
_entity_poly.type
_entity_poly.pdbx_seq_one_letter_code
_entity_poly.pdbx_strand_id
1 'polypeptide(L)'
;MLTLGKWRGLQAASTPRGAFSILALDHRNNLRALLRPDAPNSVTPADMVEFKYQVVSALAPASSAVLLDPVFGLPQCVVNQALPGQAGLIVTLDETGYKGPSTARISEILEGWSVEKIKRSGADGVKLLVYYHPEASNASQQEALIRRVADDCARYDIAFYLELLSFSLDPASRKLPPAEREQVVIESARRLSGTGITILKAEFPVDYSAVPDEARWLAACQKLTEASSVPWVLLSAAAPYDVFKRQVKVAATAGASGVMVGRAAWQEAPALTGQARIDFLKGEGVRRMKELGDILEASARPWTEAYRDEVPAANEHWYTMY
;
A
#
# COMPACT_ATOMS: atom_id res chain seq x y z
N MET A 1 -11.56 1.82 -19.35
CA MET A 1 -12.00 3.19 -18.96
C MET A 1 -12.23 3.20 -17.46
N LEU A 2 -11.67 4.19 -16.73
CA LEU A 2 -11.98 4.38 -15.32
C LEU A 2 -13.43 4.87 -15.16
N THR A 3 -14.14 4.27 -14.22
CA THR A 3 -15.47 4.72 -13.83
C THR A 3 -15.39 5.99 -12.96
N LEU A 4 -16.47 6.75 -12.85
CA LEU A 4 -16.50 7.98 -12.06
C LEU A 4 -16.20 7.73 -10.57
N GLY A 5 -16.70 6.63 -9.99
CA GLY A 5 -16.44 6.30 -8.60
C GLY A 5 -14.96 5.93 -8.35
N LYS A 6 -14.32 5.16 -9.24
CA LYS A 6 -12.87 4.92 -9.17
C LYS A 6 -12.06 6.20 -9.33
N TRP A 7 -12.42 7.05 -10.30
CA TRP A 7 -11.77 8.35 -10.50
C TRP A 7 -11.85 9.22 -9.25
N ARG A 8 -13.06 9.34 -8.66
CA ARG A 8 -13.29 10.11 -7.44
C ARG A 8 -12.50 9.55 -6.25
N GLY A 9 -12.44 8.23 -6.12
CA GLY A 9 -11.64 7.55 -5.08
C GLY A 9 -10.14 7.84 -5.22
N LEU A 10 -9.59 7.85 -6.45
CA LEU A 10 -8.20 8.22 -6.70
C LEU A 10 -7.93 9.70 -6.37
N GLN A 11 -8.85 10.60 -6.72
CA GLN A 11 -8.76 12.01 -6.34
C GLN A 11 -8.74 12.21 -4.83
N ALA A 12 -9.61 11.50 -4.09
CA ALA A 12 -9.65 11.57 -2.64
C ALA A 12 -8.37 11.04 -1.98
N ALA A 13 -7.75 10.02 -2.59
CA ALA A 13 -6.55 9.38 -2.06
C ALA A 13 -5.23 10.06 -2.47
N SER A 14 -5.25 11.03 -3.38
CA SER A 14 -4.06 11.71 -3.91
C SER A 14 -3.99 13.18 -3.50
N THR A 15 -2.82 13.78 -3.68
CA THR A 15 -2.64 15.23 -3.59
C THR A 15 -3.32 15.94 -4.79
N PRO A 16 -3.53 17.26 -4.75
CA PRO A 16 -4.09 18.01 -5.89
C PRO A 16 -3.31 17.82 -7.19
N ARG A 17 -2.00 17.53 -7.12
CA ARG A 17 -1.17 17.23 -8.28
C ARG A 17 -1.36 15.80 -8.80
N GLY A 18 -2.02 14.91 -8.05
CA GLY A 18 -2.21 13.52 -8.41
C GLY A 18 -1.10 12.58 -7.95
N ALA A 19 -0.32 12.97 -6.94
CA ALA A 19 0.65 12.11 -6.29
C ALA A 19 0.05 11.44 -5.04
N PHE A 20 0.48 10.20 -4.72
CA PHE A 20 0.02 9.46 -3.56
C PHE A 20 1.04 9.55 -2.42
N SER A 21 0.68 10.21 -1.30
CA SER A 21 1.44 10.19 -0.05
C SER A 21 0.61 9.50 1.04
N ILE A 22 0.50 8.18 0.97
CA ILE A 22 -0.44 7.38 1.76
C ILE A 22 0.23 6.82 3.00
N LEU A 23 -0.35 7.07 4.19
CA LEU A 23 0.04 6.44 5.44
C LEU A 23 -0.53 5.02 5.51
N ALA A 24 0.32 3.99 5.61
CA ALA A 24 -0.09 2.60 5.73
C ALA A 24 -0.04 2.12 7.19
N LEU A 25 -1.21 1.77 7.74
CA LEU A 25 -1.36 1.28 9.11
C LEU A 25 -2.32 0.07 9.20
N ASP A 26 -2.31 -0.78 8.19
CA ASP A 26 -3.09 -2.02 8.11
C ASP A 26 -2.46 -3.23 8.85
N HIS A 27 -1.30 -3.03 9.48
CA HIS A 27 -0.57 -4.04 10.24
C HIS A 27 -1.41 -4.57 11.42
N ARG A 28 -1.45 -5.90 11.59
CA ARG A 28 -2.15 -6.58 12.70
C ARG A 28 -1.18 -7.42 13.54
N ASN A 29 -0.92 -8.67 13.19
CA ASN A 29 -0.02 -9.56 13.95
C ASN A 29 1.41 -9.02 14.02
N ASN A 30 1.92 -8.46 12.93
CA ASN A 30 3.25 -7.84 12.91
C ASN A 30 3.34 -6.63 13.88
N LEU A 31 2.25 -5.88 14.07
CA LEU A 31 2.22 -4.76 15.01
C LEU A 31 2.26 -5.25 16.45
N ARG A 32 1.58 -6.37 16.79
CA ARG A 32 1.70 -6.98 18.12
C ARG A 32 3.15 -7.29 18.49
N ALA A 33 3.90 -7.90 17.55
CA ALA A 33 5.30 -8.21 17.75
C ALA A 33 6.20 -6.96 17.88
N LEU A 34 5.81 -5.83 17.29
CA LEU A 34 6.53 -4.57 17.46
C LEU A 34 6.20 -3.88 18.79
N LEU A 35 4.95 -3.95 19.24
CA LEU A 35 4.52 -3.35 20.51
C LEU A 35 5.08 -4.07 21.73
N ARG A 36 5.15 -5.40 21.69
CA ARG A 36 5.71 -6.24 22.76
C ARG A 36 6.49 -7.41 22.16
N PRO A 37 7.77 -7.21 21.81
CA PRO A 37 8.59 -8.25 21.14
C PRO A 37 8.67 -9.54 21.93
N ASP A 38 8.83 -9.44 23.25
CA ASP A 38 9.00 -10.60 24.13
C ASP A 38 7.68 -11.30 24.49
N ALA A 39 6.54 -10.65 24.29
CA ALA A 39 5.21 -11.17 24.62
C ALA A 39 4.12 -10.68 23.66
N PRO A 40 4.18 -10.95 22.36
CA PRO A 40 3.22 -10.42 21.37
C PRO A 40 1.76 -10.77 21.69
N ASN A 41 1.53 -11.95 22.28
CA ASN A 41 0.19 -12.42 22.64
C ASN A 41 -0.42 -11.69 23.84
N SER A 42 0.36 -10.93 24.60
CA SER A 42 -0.13 -10.10 25.71
C SER A 42 -0.65 -8.73 25.23
N VAL A 43 -0.43 -8.37 23.96
CA VAL A 43 -0.97 -7.13 23.38
C VAL A 43 -2.47 -7.26 23.23
N THR A 44 -3.20 -6.44 23.93
CA THR A 44 -4.67 -6.44 23.93
C THR A 44 -5.24 -5.75 22.68
N PRO A 45 -6.51 -5.99 22.34
CA PRO A 45 -7.19 -5.19 21.31
C PRO A 45 -7.15 -3.68 21.62
N ALA A 46 -7.26 -3.28 22.88
CA ALA A 46 -7.19 -1.88 23.29
C ALA A 46 -5.80 -1.26 23.00
N ASP A 47 -4.72 -1.98 23.27
CA ASP A 47 -3.35 -1.53 22.93
C ASP A 47 -3.20 -1.28 21.42
N MET A 48 -3.79 -2.16 20.60
CA MET A 48 -3.75 -2.05 19.14
C MET A 48 -4.53 -0.81 18.65
N VAL A 49 -5.73 -0.62 19.18
CA VAL A 49 -6.59 0.52 18.84
C VAL A 49 -5.93 1.84 19.28
N GLU A 50 -5.43 1.92 20.52
CA GLU A 50 -4.77 3.12 21.02
C GLU A 50 -3.56 3.50 20.17
N PHE A 51 -2.70 2.54 19.85
CA PHE A 51 -1.54 2.80 18.99
C PHE A 51 -1.96 3.34 17.62
N LYS A 52 -2.93 2.69 16.97
CA LYS A 52 -3.41 3.12 15.65
C LYS A 52 -4.07 4.50 15.71
N TYR A 53 -4.87 4.75 16.72
CA TYR A 53 -5.45 6.07 16.96
C TYR A 53 -4.39 7.16 17.08
N GLN A 54 -3.33 6.94 17.88
CA GLN A 54 -2.24 7.89 18.05
C GLN A 54 -1.48 8.17 16.75
N VAL A 55 -1.15 7.11 15.99
CA VAL A 55 -0.45 7.24 14.70
C VAL A 55 -1.30 7.99 13.67
N VAL A 56 -2.58 7.60 13.51
CA VAL A 56 -3.48 8.23 12.54
C VAL A 56 -3.72 9.69 12.91
N SER A 57 -4.05 9.99 14.18
CA SER A 57 -4.27 11.37 14.63
C SER A 57 -3.08 12.29 14.38
N ALA A 58 -1.85 11.76 14.50
CA ALA A 58 -0.65 12.56 14.29
C ALA A 58 -0.27 12.69 12.81
N LEU A 59 -0.31 11.59 12.03
CA LEU A 59 0.29 11.53 10.71
C LEU A 59 -0.70 11.72 9.56
N ALA A 60 -2.00 11.43 9.74
CA ALA A 60 -2.99 11.60 8.69
C ALA A 60 -3.08 13.04 8.14
N PRO A 61 -2.95 14.11 8.95
CA PRO A 61 -2.96 15.48 8.43
C PRO A 61 -1.79 15.81 7.47
N ALA A 62 -0.70 15.01 7.50
CA ALA A 62 0.43 15.14 6.61
C ALA A 62 0.43 14.09 5.47
N SER A 63 -0.70 13.41 5.26
CA SER A 63 -0.87 12.34 4.27
C SER A 63 -2.00 12.69 3.31
N SER A 64 -1.96 12.17 2.08
CA SER A 64 -3.08 12.29 1.14
C SER A 64 -4.22 11.31 1.47
N ALA A 65 -3.88 10.15 2.01
CA ALA A 65 -4.82 9.12 2.43
C ALA A 65 -4.23 8.26 3.55
N VAL A 66 -5.09 7.44 4.16
CA VAL A 66 -4.69 6.44 5.16
C VAL A 66 -5.20 5.06 4.76
N LEU A 67 -4.32 4.05 4.83
CA LEU A 67 -4.68 2.64 4.68
C LEU A 67 -4.87 2.02 6.07
N LEU A 68 -6.07 1.50 6.34
CA LEU A 68 -6.45 0.90 7.62
C LEU A 68 -6.91 -0.55 7.47
N ASP A 69 -6.79 -1.31 8.57
CA ASP A 69 -7.44 -2.61 8.72
C ASP A 69 -8.84 -2.48 9.33
N PRO A 70 -9.76 -3.43 9.07
CA PRO A 70 -11.12 -3.35 9.59
C PRO A 70 -11.26 -3.73 11.07
N VAL A 71 -10.24 -4.34 11.69
CA VAL A 71 -10.36 -4.92 13.03
C VAL A 71 -10.02 -3.91 14.12
N PHE A 72 -8.87 -3.22 13.99
CA PHE A 72 -8.33 -2.33 15.01
C PHE A 72 -8.18 -0.88 14.56
N GLY A 73 -8.40 -0.60 13.27
CA GLY A 73 -8.12 0.71 12.66
C GLY A 73 -9.37 1.43 12.19
N LEU A 74 -10.09 0.86 11.23
CA LEU A 74 -11.13 1.54 10.48
C LEU A 74 -12.22 2.18 11.37
N PRO A 75 -13.06 1.43 12.10
CA PRO A 75 -14.17 2.05 12.82
C PRO A 75 -13.70 2.95 13.95
N GLN A 76 -12.61 2.58 14.63
CA GLN A 76 -12.11 3.34 15.77
C GLN A 76 -11.50 4.68 15.35
N CYS A 77 -10.73 4.73 14.26
CA CYS A 77 -10.15 5.98 13.76
C CYS A 77 -11.20 6.92 13.15
N VAL A 78 -12.23 6.37 12.52
CA VAL A 78 -13.32 7.16 11.94
C VAL A 78 -14.22 7.74 13.05
N VAL A 79 -14.73 6.90 13.93
CA VAL A 79 -15.68 7.32 14.99
C VAL A 79 -15.03 8.27 15.98
N ASN A 80 -13.75 8.05 16.34
CA ASN A 80 -13.00 8.92 17.25
C ASN A 80 -12.31 10.11 16.55
N GLN A 81 -12.63 10.37 15.28
CA GLN A 81 -12.15 11.52 14.51
C GLN A 81 -10.62 11.63 14.38
N ALA A 82 -9.92 10.48 14.45
CA ALA A 82 -8.48 10.43 14.20
C ALA A 82 -8.18 10.62 12.71
N LEU A 83 -9.05 10.10 11.83
CA LEU A 83 -8.98 10.27 10.39
C LEU A 83 -9.68 11.59 10.00
N PRO A 84 -8.96 12.58 9.41
CA PRO A 84 -9.59 13.79 8.90
C PRO A 84 -10.56 13.48 7.77
N GLY A 85 -11.72 14.14 7.74
CA GLY A 85 -12.76 13.89 6.74
C GLY A 85 -12.36 14.18 5.29
N GLN A 86 -11.31 14.98 5.07
CA GLN A 86 -10.74 15.26 3.74
C GLN A 86 -9.64 14.28 3.32
N ALA A 87 -9.13 13.43 4.22
CA ALA A 87 -8.14 12.43 3.87
C ALA A 87 -8.81 11.23 3.21
N GLY A 88 -8.23 10.73 2.10
CA GLY A 88 -8.70 9.51 1.46
C GLY A 88 -8.60 8.30 2.40
N LEU A 89 -9.52 7.37 2.26
CA LEU A 89 -9.59 6.14 3.05
C LEU A 89 -9.42 4.92 2.18
N ILE A 90 -8.37 4.15 2.42
CA ILE A 90 -8.15 2.84 1.80
C ILE A 90 -8.28 1.77 2.88
N VAL A 91 -8.94 0.66 2.58
CA VAL A 91 -9.15 -0.40 3.56
C VAL A 91 -8.64 -1.73 3.03
N THR A 92 -7.91 -2.46 3.90
CA THR A 92 -7.39 -3.78 3.54
C THR A 92 -8.51 -4.84 3.53
N LEU A 93 -8.46 -5.70 2.52
CA LEU A 93 -9.38 -6.83 2.34
C LEU A 93 -8.77 -8.14 2.84
N ASP A 94 -7.43 -8.24 2.84
CA ASP A 94 -6.68 -9.45 3.11
C ASP A 94 -6.71 -9.88 4.58
N GLU A 95 -6.68 -11.21 4.79
CA GLU A 95 -6.32 -11.80 6.07
C GLU A 95 -4.82 -11.59 6.31
N THR A 96 -4.42 -11.55 7.60
CA THR A 96 -3.01 -11.33 7.96
C THR A 96 -2.17 -12.58 7.75
N GLY A 97 -1.03 -12.44 7.07
CA GLY A 97 -0.12 -13.54 6.79
C GLY A 97 -0.51 -14.34 5.54
N TYR A 98 -0.20 -15.62 5.54
CA TYR A 98 -0.50 -16.55 4.45
C TYR A 98 -0.73 -17.95 4.98
N LYS A 99 -1.41 -18.79 4.19
CA LYS A 99 -1.51 -20.25 4.38
C LYS A 99 -0.57 -20.98 3.42
N GLY A 100 -0.43 -22.28 3.64
CA GLY A 100 0.41 -23.15 2.82
C GLY A 100 1.89 -23.06 3.14
N PRO A 101 2.75 -23.74 2.35
CA PRO A 101 4.18 -23.77 2.54
C PRO A 101 4.84 -22.42 2.17
N SER A 102 6.06 -22.18 2.68
CA SER A 102 6.81 -20.94 2.42
C SER A 102 7.10 -20.71 0.93
N THR A 103 7.10 -21.76 0.12
CA THR A 103 7.34 -21.74 -1.33
C THR A 103 6.08 -21.64 -2.20
N ALA A 104 4.87 -21.70 -1.57
CA ALA A 104 3.60 -21.55 -2.24
C ALA A 104 2.60 -20.88 -1.28
N ARG A 105 2.85 -19.61 -0.98
CA ARG A 105 2.09 -18.82 -0.02
C ARG A 105 0.72 -18.45 -0.57
N ILE A 106 -0.33 -18.74 0.18
CA ILE A 106 -1.71 -18.49 -0.20
C ILE A 106 -2.23 -17.29 0.60
N SER A 107 -2.54 -16.20 -0.10
CA SER A 107 -3.24 -15.06 0.49
C SER A 107 -4.74 -15.32 0.50
N GLU A 108 -5.43 -14.83 1.52
CA GLU A 108 -6.88 -15.01 1.67
C GLU A 108 -7.57 -13.68 1.98
N ILE A 109 -8.86 -13.63 1.74
CA ILE A 109 -9.72 -12.54 2.19
C ILE A 109 -10.07 -12.79 3.66
N LEU A 110 -10.09 -11.71 4.46
CA LEU A 110 -10.53 -11.78 5.86
C LEU A 110 -11.97 -12.31 5.93
N GLU A 111 -12.18 -13.31 6.76
CA GLU A 111 -13.50 -13.93 6.94
C GLU A 111 -14.57 -12.90 7.33
N GLY A 112 -15.73 -12.99 6.70
CA GLY A 112 -16.83 -12.06 6.94
C GLY A 112 -16.64 -10.66 6.38
N TRP A 113 -15.52 -10.38 5.67
CA TRP A 113 -15.21 -9.09 5.06
C TRP A 113 -15.31 -9.16 3.53
N SER A 114 -15.64 -8.05 2.86
CA SER A 114 -15.81 -8.02 1.41
C SER A 114 -15.60 -6.62 0.82
N VAL A 115 -15.42 -6.55 -0.49
CA VAL A 115 -15.34 -5.29 -1.24
C VAL A 115 -16.62 -4.46 -1.04
N GLU A 116 -17.81 -5.10 -1.04
CA GLU A 116 -19.07 -4.42 -0.75
C GLU A 116 -19.06 -3.73 0.62
N LYS A 117 -18.63 -4.45 1.66
CA LYS A 117 -18.56 -3.91 3.02
C LYS A 117 -17.56 -2.75 3.12
N ILE A 118 -16.44 -2.84 2.42
CA ILE A 118 -15.47 -1.74 2.32
C ILE A 118 -16.11 -0.53 1.66
N LYS A 119 -16.78 -0.69 0.53
CA LYS A 119 -17.50 0.43 -0.13
C LYS A 119 -18.55 1.04 0.78
N ARG A 120 -19.36 0.23 1.46
CA ARG A 120 -20.40 0.68 2.40
C ARG A 120 -19.85 1.39 3.63
N SER A 121 -18.58 1.14 4.00
CA SER A 121 -17.91 1.87 5.10
C SER A 121 -17.43 3.27 4.70
N GLY A 122 -17.65 3.69 3.45
CA GLY A 122 -17.25 5.00 2.95
C GLY A 122 -15.79 5.06 2.45
N ALA A 123 -15.16 3.91 2.21
CA ALA A 123 -13.80 3.87 1.70
C ALA A 123 -13.71 4.28 0.22
N ASP A 124 -12.60 4.92 -0.14
CA ASP A 124 -12.22 5.35 -1.49
C ASP A 124 -11.49 4.25 -2.26
N GLY A 125 -10.90 3.28 -1.57
CA GLY A 125 -10.16 2.19 -2.18
C GLY A 125 -10.11 0.92 -1.35
N VAL A 126 -9.97 -0.20 -2.05
CA VAL A 126 -9.73 -1.54 -1.51
C VAL A 126 -8.26 -1.89 -1.69
N LYS A 127 -7.59 -2.36 -0.65
CA LYS A 127 -6.24 -2.92 -0.78
C LYS A 127 -6.28 -4.43 -0.57
N LEU A 128 -5.61 -5.19 -1.41
CA LEU A 128 -5.35 -6.61 -1.22
C LEU A 128 -3.86 -6.89 -1.26
N LEU A 129 -3.33 -7.54 -0.21
CA LEU A 129 -1.97 -8.07 -0.22
C LEU A 129 -1.97 -9.49 -0.76
N VAL A 130 -1.11 -9.73 -1.75
CA VAL A 130 -0.88 -11.05 -2.31
C VAL A 130 0.61 -11.39 -2.25
N TYR A 131 0.93 -12.52 -1.61
CA TYR A 131 2.25 -13.14 -1.74
C TYR A 131 2.32 -13.78 -3.13
N TYR A 132 3.26 -13.31 -3.96
CA TYR A 132 3.31 -13.76 -5.34
C TYR A 132 4.74 -14.00 -5.81
N HIS A 133 4.92 -15.12 -6.50
CA HIS A 133 6.09 -15.41 -7.30
C HIS A 133 5.63 -15.99 -8.64
N PRO A 134 6.09 -15.46 -9.79
CA PRO A 134 5.60 -15.87 -11.12
C PRO A 134 5.72 -17.37 -11.40
N GLU A 135 6.72 -18.02 -10.80
CA GLU A 135 7.04 -19.45 -10.98
C GLU A 135 6.55 -20.33 -9.82
N ALA A 136 5.85 -19.76 -8.83
CA ALA A 136 5.30 -20.57 -7.74
C ALA A 136 4.21 -21.51 -8.25
N SER A 137 4.13 -22.70 -7.68
CA SER A 137 3.13 -23.71 -8.06
C SER A 137 1.69 -23.25 -7.88
N ASN A 138 1.46 -22.26 -7.02
CA ASN A 138 0.15 -21.65 -6.76
C ASN A 138 -0.06 -20.29 -7.46
N ALA A 139 0.81 -19.88 -8.39
CA ALA A 139 0.71 -18.57 -9.05
C ALA A 139 -0.68 -18.36 -9.68
N SER A 140 -1.20 -19.33 -10.44
CA SER A 140 -2.53 -19.25 -11.06
C SER A 140 -3.68 -19.11 -10.07
N GLN A 141 -3.56 -19.73 -8.88
CA GLN A 141 -4.55 -19.57 -7.81
C GLN A 141 -4.56 -18.14 -7.27
N GLN A 142 -3.38 -17.54 -7.06
CA GLN A 142 -3.28 -16.15 -6.62
C GLN A 142 -3.78 -15.17 -7.69
N GLU A 143 -3.50 -15.43 -8.96
CA GLU A 143 -4.04 -14.65 -10.08
C GLU A 143 -5.57 -14.71 -10.18
N ALA A 144 -6.16 -15.89 -9.91
CA ALA A 144 -7.61 -16.04 -9.86
C ALA A 144 -8.25 -15.26 -8.71
N LEU A 145 -7.58 -15.21 -7.53
CA LEU A 145 -8.01 -14.37 -6.42
C LEU A 145 -7.99 -12.89 -6.79
N ILE A 146 -6.91 -12.42 -7.43
CA ILE A 146 -6.77 -11.02 -7.86
C ILE A 146 -7.88 -10.64 -8.84
N ARG A 147 -8.14 -11.47 -9.88
CA ARG A 147 -9.21 -11.24 -10.86
C ARG A 147 -10.59 -11.16 -10.20
N ARG A 148 -10.91 -12.09 -9.30
CA ARG A 148 -12.17 -12.06 -8.55
C ARG A 148 -12.35 -10.75 -7.76
N VAL A 149 -11.31 -10.28 -7.08
CA VAL A 149 -11.36 -9.01 -6.34
C VAL A 149 -11.45 -7.81 -7.29
N ALA A 150 -10.81 -7.87 -8.45
CA ALA A 150 -10.93 -6.83 -9.48
C ALA A 150 -12.37 -6.74 -10.02
N ASP A 151 -13.02 -7.87 -10.25
CA ASP A 151 -14.43 -7.94 -10.68
C ASP A 151 -15.37 -7.36 -9.61
N ASP A 152 -15.14 -7.70 -8.33
CA ASP A 152 -15.89 -7.11 -7.22
C ASP A 152 -15.65 -5.59 -7.12
N CYS A 153 -14.41 -5.13 -7.28
CA CYS A 153 -14.10 -3.70 -7.28
C CYS A 153 -14.71 -2.97 -8.49
N ALA A 154 -14.85 -3.63 -9.63
CA ALA A 154 -15.57 -3.10 -10.78
C ALA A 154 -17.07 -3.02 -10.50
N ARG A 155 -17.68 -4.07 -9.91
CA ARG A 155 -19.09 -4.12 -9.53
C ARG A 155 -19.49 -3.02 -8.55
N TYR A 156 -18.67 -2.76 -7.55
CA TYR A 156 -18.95 -1.78 -6.50
C TYR A 156 -18.34 -0.40 -6.77
N ASP A 157 -17.76 -0.21 -7.94
CA ASP A 157 -17.19 1.05 -8.41
C ASP A 157 -16.23 1.68 -7.39
N ILE A 158 -15.18 0.91 -7.03
CA ILE A 158 -14.16 1.32 -6.07
C ILE A 158 -12.76 1.01 -6.60
N ALA A 159 -11.79 1.90 -6.31
CA ALA A 159 -10.40 1.70 -6.73
C ALA A 159 -9.76 0.49 -6.06
N PHE A 160 -8.98 -0.31 -6.82
CA PHE A 160 -8.30 -1.50 -6.33
C PHE A 160 -6.78 -1.29 -6.27
N TYR A 161 -6.22 -1.34 -5.07
CA TYR A 161 -4.78 -1.26 -4.78
C TYR A 161 -4.26 -2.68 -4.53
N LEU A 162 -3.50 -3.22 -5.49
CA LEU A 162 -2.88 -4.54 -5.34
C LEU A 162 -1.48 -4.41 -4.76
N GLU A 163 -1.25 -4.97 -3.57
CA GLU A 163 0.07 -5.08 -2.96
C GLU A 163 0.67 -6.45 -3.25
N LEU A 164 1.83 -6.47 -3.91
CA LEU A 164 2.58 -7.69 -4.19
C LEU A 164 3.78 -7.81 -3.26
N LEU A 165 3.90 -8.94 -2.58
CA LEU A 165 5.08 -9.30 -1.79
C LEU A 165 5.72 -10.56 -2.36
N SER A 166 6.94 -10.42 -2.85
CA SER A 166 7.74 -11.52 -3.37
C SER A 166 8.25 -12.44 -2.26
N PHE A 167 8.50 -13.71 -2.59
CA PHE A 167 9.07 -14.70 -1.69
C PHE A 167 9.97 -15.67 -2.43
N SER A 168 10.85 -16.37 -1.70
CA SER A 168 11.74 -17.38 -2.28
C SER A 168 11.02 -18.69 -2.56
N LEU A 169 11.37 -19.35 -3.64
CA LEU A 169 10.98 -20.74 -3.92
C LEU A 169 11.89 -21.77 -3.25
N ASP A 170 13.00 -21.33 -2.67
CA ASP A 170 13.85 -22.18 -1.83
C ASP A 170 13.22 -22.31 -0.43
N PRO A 171 12.87 -23.55 0.01
CA PRO A 171 12.28 -23.78 1.33
C PRO A 171 13.24 -23.42 2.49
N ALA A 172 14.54 -23.39 2.24
CA ALA A 172 15.56 -23.00 3.23
C ALA A 172 15.68 -21.48 3.39
N SER A 173 15.18 -20.70 2.42
CA SER A 173 15.23 -19.23 2.43
C SER A 173 13.85 -18.61 2.59
N ARG A 174 13.71 -17.70 3.56
CA ARG A 174 12.48 -16.91 3.71
C ARG A 174 12.44 -15.67 2.82
N LYS A 175 13.59 -15.23 2.34
CA LYS A 175 13.74 -14.02 1.52
C LYS A 175 14.15 -14.40 0.11
N LEU A 176 13.62 -13.66 -0.83
CA LEU A 176 14.03 -13.75 -2.23
C LEU A 176 15.51 -13.36 -2.36
N PRO A 177 16.33 -14.18 -3.06
CA PRO A 177 17.72 -13.83 -3.31
C PRO A 177 17.85 -12.47 -4.00
N PRO A 178 18.83 -11.62 -3.63
CA PRO A 178 19.02 -10.31 -4.25
C PRO A 178 19.15 -10.36 -5.78
N ALA A 179 19.77 -11.42 -6.32
CA ALA A 179 19.96 -11.61 -7.77
C ALA A 179 18.63 -11.86 -8.52
N GLU A 180 17.64 -12.44 -7.87
CA GLU A 180 16.34 -12.77 -8.48
C GLU A 180 15.30 -11.66 -8.28
N ARG A 181 15.52 -10.77 -7.29
CA ARG A 181 14.53 -9.80 -6.85
C ARG A 181 14.04 -8.87 -7.95
N GLU A 182 14.96 -8.31 -8.74
CA GLU A 182 14.62 -7.42 -9.84
C GLU A 182 13.68 -8.10 -10.83
N GLN A 183 14.04 -9.31 -11.26
CA GLN A 183 13.26 -10.08 -12.22
C GLN A 183 11.87 -10.43 -11.67
N VAL A 184 11.79 -10.95 -10.45
CA VAL A 184 10.52 -11.39 -9.84
C VAL A 184 9.57 -10.22 -9.63
N VAL A 185 10.05 -9.08 -9.12
CA VAL A 185 9.20 -7.88 -8.89
C VAL A 185 8.68 -7.32 -10.21
N ILE A 186 9.55 -7.20 -11.23
CA ILE A 186 9.16 -6.65 -12.54
C ILE A 186 8.22 -7.60 -13.28
N GLU A 187 8.49 -8.90 -13.29
CA GLU A 187 7.62 -9.88 -13.95
C GLU A 187 6.25 -9.99 -13.26
N SER A 188 6.20 -9.88 -11.93
CA SER A 188 4.96 -9.82 -11.18
C SER A 188 4.12 -8.59 -11.59
N ALA A 189 4.74 -7.42 -11.72
CA ALA A 189 4.08 -6.22 -12.20
C ALA A 189 3.54 -6.40 -13.62
N ARG A 190 4.33 -6.96 -14.53
CA ARG A 190 3.94 -7.20 -15.94
C ARG A 190 2.72 -8.12 -16.04
N ARG A 191 2.69 -9.21 -15.26
CA ARG A 191 1.58 -10.19 -15.30
C ARG A 191 0.31 -9.67 -14.69
N LEU A 192 0.43 -8.87 -13.62
CA LEU A 192 -0.72 -8.59 -12.76
C LEU A 192 -1.29 -7.19 -12.90
N SER A 193 -0.54 -6.22 -13.43
CA SER A 193 -1.06 -4.85 -13.58
C SER A 193 -2.23 -4.74 -14.58
N GLY A 194 -2.32 -5.65 -15.55
CA GLY A 194 -3.43 -5.71 -16.52
C GLY A 194 -4.67 -6.49 -16.06
N THR A 195 -4.74 -6.96 -14.81
CA THR A 195 -5.83 -7.83 -14.32
C THR A 195 -7.04 -7.08 -13.77
N GLY A 196 -7.21 -5.80 -14.09
CA GLY A 196 -8.33 -4.97 -13.61
C GLY A 196 -8.05 -4.24 -12.30
N ILE A 197 -6.80 -4.26 -11.82
CA ILE A 197 -6.37 -3.43 -10.69
C ILE A 197 -6.31 -1.95 -11.10
N THR A 198 -6.36 -1.05 -10.12
CA THR A 198 -6.28 0.39 -10.38
C THR A 198 -4.91 0.96 -10.05
N ILE A 199 -4.30 0.51 -8.97
CA ILE A 199 -2.97 0.93 -8.52
C ILE A 199 -2.17 -0.32 -8.12
N LEU A 200 -0.91 -0.37 -8.54
CA LEU A 200 0.03 -1.38 -8.07
C LEU A 200 0.84 -0.83 -6.88
N LYS A 201 0.79 -1.49 -5.73
CA LYS A 201 1.68 -1.24 -4.59
C LYS A 201 2.83 -2.22 -4.66
N ALA A 202 4.00 -1.74 -5.08
CA ALA A 202 5.17 -2.55 -5.42
C ALA A 202 6.27 -2.48 -4.37
N GLU A 203 7.02 -3.56 -4.24
CA GLU A 203 8.31 -3.57 -3.54
C GLU A 203 9.36 -2.80 -4.35
N PHE A 204 10.36 -2.25 -3.65
CA PHE A 204 11.54 -1.73 -4.34
C PHE A 204 12.26 -2.87 -5.06
N PRO A 205 12.51 -2.76 -6.39
CA PRO A 205 12.92 -3.91 -7.19
C PRO A 205 14.35 -4.41 -6.92
N VAL A 206 15.14 -3.64 -6.16
CA VAL A 206 16.55 -3.96 -5.84
C VAL A 206 16.71 -4.16 -4.35
N ASP A 207 17.53 -5.13 -3.94
CA ASP A 207 18.01 -5.20 -2.56
C ASP A 207 19.09 -4.15 -2.36
N TYR A 208 18.75 -3.08 -1.64
CA TYR A 208 19.62 -1.94 -1.40
C TYR A 208 20.88 -2.29 -0.61
N SER A 209 20.85 -3.38 0.18
CA SER A 209 22.02 -3.83 0.95
C SER A 209 23.05 -4.55 0.08
N ALA A 210 22.58 -5.22 -0.98
CA ALA A 210 23.42 -5.92 -1.93
C ALA A 210 23.90 -5.02 -3.09
N VAL A 211 23.08 -4.02 -3.46
CA VAL A 211 23.35 -3.10 -4.57
C VAL A 211 23.19 -1.65 -4.07
N PRO A 212 24.26 -1.00 -3.62
CA PRO A 212 24.18 0.37 -3.08
C PRO A 212 24.13 1.47 -4.14
N ASP A 213 24.30 1.14 -5.43
CA ASP A 213 24.36 2.09 -6.54
C ASP A 213 22.96 2.59 -6.96
N GLU A 214 22.70 3.88 -6.77
CA GLU A 214 21.42 4.52 -7.11
C GLU A 214 21.14 4.57 -8.62
N ALA A 215 22.17 4.55 -9.48
CA ALA A 215 21.96 4.47 -10.92
C ALA A 215 21.35 3.10 -11.32
N ARG A 216 21.77 2.02 -10.65
CA ARG A 216 21.16 0.71 -10.79
C ARG A 216 19.72 0.68 -10.24
N TRP A 217 19.47 1.39 -9.14
CA TRP A 217 18.11 1.53 -8.59
C TRP A 217 17.18 2.22 -9.59
N LEU A 218 17.65 3.33 -10.17
CA LEU A 218 16.88 4.08 -11.17
C LEU A 218 16.54 3.20 -12.39
N ALA A 219 17.52 2.51 -12.94
CA ALA A 219 17.29 1.61 -14.08
C ALA A 219 16.27 0.50 -13.76
N ALA A 220 16.35 -0.11 -12.57
CA ALA A 220 15.39 -1.14 -12.16
C ALA A 220 13.98 -0.58 -11.94
N CYS A 221 13.85 0.61 -11.35
CA CYS A 221 12.56 1.28 -11.18
C CYS A 221 11.96 1.72 -12.52
N GLN A 222 12.76 2.14 -13.50
CA GLN A 222 12.30 2.44 -14.87
C GLN A 222 11.71 1.20 -15.54
N LYS A 223 12.39 0.05 -15.44
CA LYS A 223 11.86 -1.23 -15.92
C LYS A 223 10.55 -1.61 -15.23
N LEU A 224 10.41 -1.34 -13.93
CA LEU A 224 9.16 -1.57 -13.20
C LEU A 224 8.04 -0.67 -13.74
N THR A 225 8.33 0.59 -14.01
CA THR A 225 7.38 1.55 -14.62
C THR A 225 6.95 1.08 -16.01
N GLU A 226 7.86 0.61 -16.84
CA GLU A 226 7.57 0.06 -18.18
C GLU A 226 6.76 -1.24 -18.13
N ALA A 227 6.96 -2.05 -17.09
CA ALA A 227 6.25 -3.32 -16.91
C ALA A 227 4.83 -3.14 -16.36
N SER A 228 4.55 -2.05 -15.66
CA SER A 228 3.22 -1.80 -15.07
C SER A 228 2.31 -1.06 -16.06
N SER A 229 1.15 -1.62 -16.36
CA SER A 229 0.10 -0.97 -17.16
C SER A 229 -0.77 0.01 -16.38
N VAL A 230 -0.57 0.13 -15.04
CA VAL A 230 -1.29 1.05 -14.16
C VAL A 230 -0.29 1.88 -13.35
N PRO A 231 -0.69 3.01 -12.74
CA PRO A 231 0.17 3.75 -11.81
C PRO A 231 0.65 2.85 -10.68
N TRP A 232 1.91 3.02 -10.26
CA TRP A 232 2.43 2.27 -9.14
C TRP A 232 2.92 3.18 -8.00
N VAL A 233 2.82 2.66 -6.79
CA VAL A 233 3.28 3.30 -5.56
C VAL A 233 4.26 2.39 -4.83
N LEU A 234 5.28 2.97 -4.22
CA LEU A 234 6.31 2.23 -3.51
C LEU A 234 5.87 1.87 -2.09
N LEU A 235 6.06 0.63 -1.66
CA LEU A 235 5.94 0.20 -0.27
C LEU A 235 7.28 0.29 0.49
N SER A 236 7.24 0.48 1.82
CA SER A 236 8.46 0.73 2.60
C SER A 236 9.22 -0.52 3.05
N ALA A 237 8.62 -1.70 3.04
CA ALA A 237 9.21 -2.98 3.46
C ALA A 237 10.00 -2.94 4.79
N ALA A 238 9.68 -2.03 5.70
CA ALA A 238 10.42 -1.74 6.93
C ALA A 238 11.90 -1.32 6.70
N ALA A 239 12.21 -0.73 5.57
CA ALA A 239 13.52 -0.09 5.36
C ALA A 239 13.72 1.06 6.37
N PRO A 240 14.95 1.29 6.84
CA PRO A 240 15.28 2.48 7.62
C PRO A 240 14.85 3.76 6.88
N TYR A 241 14.40 4.78 7.62
CA TYR A 241 13.81 5.97 7.00
C TYR A 241 14.72 6.62 5.95
N ASP A 242 16.02 6.81 6.25
CA ASP A 242 16.95 7.46 5.32
C ASP A 242 17.16 6.65 4.03
N VAL A 243 17.15 5.32 4.12
CA VAL A 243 17.19 4.45 2.95
C VAL A 243 15.88 4.58 2.17
N PHE A 244 14.75 4.52 2.86
CA PHE A 244 13.44 4.64 2.21
C PHE A 244 13.27 5.99 1.50
N LYS A 245 13.71 7.09 2.12
CA LYS A 245 13.69 8.42 1.50
C LYS A 245 14.48 8.46 0.18
N ARG A 246 15.64 7.82 0.12
CA ARG A 246 16.43 7.68 -1.13
C ARG A 246 15.69 6.84 -2.16
N GLN A 247 15.11 5.71 -1.74
CA GLN A 247 14.29 4.86 -2.61
C GLN A 247 13.09 5.62 -3.19
N VAL A 248 12.40 6.43 -2.38
CA VAL A 248 11.28 7.27 -2.83
C VAL A 248 11.71 8.27 -3.90
N LYS A 249 12.83 8.96 -3.70
CA LYS A 249 13.38 9.90 -4.69
C LYS A 249 13.67 9.20 -6.01
N VAL A 250 14.33 8.04 -5.98
CA VAL A 250 14.65 7.26 -7.17
C VAL A 250 13.37 6.74 -7.85
N ALA A 251 12.44 6.18 -7.07
CA ALA A 251 11.18 5.65 -7.59
C ALA A 251 10.31 6.74 -8.25
N ALA A 252 10.19 7.91 -7.62
CA ALA A 252 9.44 9.03 -8.18
C ALA A 252 10.08 9.53 -9.50
N THR A 253 11.40 9.67 -9.54
CA THR A 253 12.15 10.02 -10.77
C THR A 253 11.96 8.98 -11.87
N ALA A 254 11.80 7.69 -11.52
CA ALA A 254 11.55 6.60 -12.45
C ALA A 254 10.08 6.49 -12.93
N GLY A 255 9.15 7.29 -12.40
CA GLY A 255 7.76 7.31 -12.82
C GLY A 255 6.77 6.66 -11.84
N ALA A 256 7.16 6.41 -10.59
CA ALA A 256 6.21 6.08 -9.55
C ALA A 256 5.24 7.23 -9.29
N SER A 257 3.97 6.92 -9.03
CA SER A 257 2.94 7.91 -8.71
C SER A 257 2.87 8.26 -7.21
N GLY A 258 3.72 7.64 -6.38
CA GLY A 258 3.75 7.94 -4.96
C GLY A 258 4.24 6.80 -4.08
N VAL A 259 3.83 6.87 -2.82
CA VAL A 259 4.17 5.87 -1.80
C VAL A 259 2.95 5.45 -0.97
N MET A 260 3.00 4.21 -0.46
CA MET A 260 2.19 3.77 0.68
C MET A 260 3.15 3.41 1.81
N VAL A 261 3.48 4.41 2.64
CA VAL A 261 4.51 4.30 3.66
C VAL A 261 3.95 3.77 4.98
N GLY A 262 4.50 2.65 5.45
CA GLY A 262 4.19 2.08 6.75
C GLY A 262 5.28 2.38 7.77
N ARG A 263 5.94 1.34 8.22
CA ARG A 263 6.94 1.38 9.30
C ARG A 263 8.04 2.41 9.13
N ALA A 264 8.51 2.68 7.93
CA ALA A 264 9.54 3.71 7.72
C ALA A 264 9.14 5.10 8.28
N ALA A 265 7.84 5.41 8.37
CA ALA A 265 7.37 6.65 8.97
C ALA A 265 7.28 6.60 10.51
N TRP A 266 6.95 5.42 11.09
CA TRP A 266 6.58 5.28 12.51
C TRP A 266 7.24 4.11 13.25
N GLN A 267 8.28 3.47 12.70
CA GLN A 267 8.82 2.20 13.22
C GLN A 267 9.40 2.28 14.63
N GLU A 268 9.78 3.43 15.14
CA GLU A 268 10.27 3.62 16.51
C GLU A 268 9.12 3.80 17.53
N ALA A 269 7.96 4.25 17.07
CA ALA A 269 6.81 4.54 17.93
C ALA A 269 6.32 3.35 18.77
N PRO A 270 6.33 2.08 18.30
CA PRO A 270 5.92 0.94 19.10
C PRO A 270 6.75 0.74 20.38
N ALA A 271 8.05 1.06 20.34
CA ALA A 271 8.96 0.94 21.48
C ALA A 271 8.80 2.09 22.52
N LEU A 272 8.12 3.16 22.13
CA LEU A 272 7.85 4.31 22.99
C LEU A 272 6.49 4.19 23.68
N THR A 273 6.33 4.84 24.84
CA THR A 273 5.07 4.84 25.58
C THR A 273 4.69 6.25 26.03
N GLY A 274 3.39 6.47 26.34
CA GLY A 274 2.88 7.73 26.87
C GLY A 274 3.28 8.95 26.03
N GLN A 275 3.73 10.00 26.70
CA GLN A 275 4.09 11.28 26.07
C GLN A 275 5.23 11.15 25.05
N ALA A 276 6.25 10.31 25.33
CA ALA A 276 7.37 10.11 24.42
C ALA A 276 6.94 9.59 23.02
N ARG A 277 5.93 8.69 22.95
CA ARG A 277 5.34 8.24 21.69
C ARG A 277 4.64 9.38 20.96
N ILE A 278 3.85 10.15 21.67
CA ILE A 278 3.11 11.30 21.14
C ILE A 278 4.09 12.33 20.56
N ASP A 279 5.14 12.66 21.28
CA ASP A 279 6.15 13.63 20.86
C ASP A 279 6.90 13.15 19.62
N PHE A 280 7.29 11.87 19.57
CA PHE A 280 7.90 11.26 18.37
C PHE A 280 6.95 11.35 17.16
N LEU A 281 5.70 10.96 17.31
CA LEU A 281 4.75 10.95 16.21
C LEU A 281 4.49 12.37 15.68
N LYS A 282 4.24 13.33 16.58
CA LYS A 282 3.98 14.74 16.21
C LYS A 282 5.21 15.48 15.70
N GLY A 283 6.41 15.10 16.14
CA GLY A 283 7.68 15.65 15.68
C GLY A 283 8.23 14.90 14.48
N GLU A 284 8.98 13.84 14.75
CA GLU A 284 9.72 13.08 13.74
C GLU A 284 8.81 12.39 12.72
N GLY A 285 7.73 11.75 13.17
CA GLY A 285 6.78 11.09 12.29
C GLY A 285 6.17 12.05 11.26
N VAL A 286 5.67 13.21 11.71
CA VAL A 286 5.12 14.27 10.84
C VAL A 286 6.19 14.82 9.91
N ARG A 287 7.41 15.06 10.41
CA ARG A 287 8.53 15.52 9.59
C ARG A 287 8.82 14.57 8.43
N ARG A 288 8.86 13.25 8.71
CA ARG A 288 9.07 12.22 7.70
C ARG A 288 7.96 12.22 6.64
N MET A 289 6.70 12.28 7.05
CA MET A 289 5.59 12.33 6.10
C MET A 289 5.65 13.56 5.20
N LYS A 290 5.96 14.74 5.75
CA LYS A 290 6.11 15.97 4.97
C LYS A 290 7.28 15.89 3.99
N GLU A 291 8.47 15.44 4.43
CA GLU A 291 9.62 15.27 3.53
C GLU A 291 9.32 14.33 2.36
N LEU A 292 8.61 13.22 2.61
CA LEU A 292 8.19 12.33 1.54
C LEU A 292 7.18 13.02 0.62
N GLY A 293 6.22 13.76 1.18
CA GLY A 293 5.26 14.57 0.42
C GLY A 293 5.94 15.57 -0.51
N ASP A 294 6.93 16.31 -0.01
CA ASP A 294 7.69 17.30 -0.79
C ASP A 294 8.45 16.65 -1.97
N ILE A 295 9.06 15.48 -1.75
CA ILE A 295 9.73 14.71 -2.81
C ILE A 295 8.73 14.30 -3.89
N LEU A 296 7.55 13.82 -3.48
CA LEU A 296 6.51 13.35 -4.39
C LEU A 296 5.88 14.52 -5.17
N GLU A 297 5.61 15.65 -4.52
CA GLU A 297 5.12 16.86 -5.21
C GLU A 297 6.13 17.37 -6.25
N ALA A 298 7.43 17.22 -6.01
CA ALA A 298 8.46 17.65 -6.95
C ALA A 298 8.66 16.68 -8.13
N SER A 299 8.49 15.37 -7.93
CA SER A 299 9.06 14.37 -8.86
C SER A 299 8.13 13.21 -9.23
N ALA A 300 7.05 12.94 -8.47
CA ALA A 300 6.18 11.81 -8.77
C ALA A 300 5.40 12.04 -10.07
N ARG A 301 5.16 10.97 -10.81
CA ARG A 301 4.30 10.99 -11.98
C ARG A 301 2.83 11.04 -11.53
N PRO A 302 2.04 12.06 -11.90
CA PRO A 302 0.62 12.10 -11.56
C PRO A 302 -0.11 10.85 -12.07
N TRP A 303 -0.95 10.24 -11.24
CA TRP A 303 -1.72 9.06 -11.65
C TRP A 303 -2.64 9.36 -12.86
N THR A 304 -3.07 10.61 -13.02
CA THR A 304 -3.90 11.07 -14.13
C THR A 304 -3.21 10.94 -15.49
N GLU A 305 -1.87 10.93 -15.54
CA GLU A 305 -1.15 10.72 -16.80
C GLU A 305 -1.30 9.30 -17.34
N ALA A 306 -1.36 8.29 -16.46
CA ALA A 306 -1.58 6.92 -16.89
C ALA A 306 -3.02 6.69 -17.38
N TYR A 307 -3.96 7.48 -16.92
CA TYR A 307 -5.40 7.38 -17.24
C TYR A 307 -5.92 8.55 -18.09
N ARG A 308 -5.04 9.29 -18.79
CA ARG A 308 -5.43 10.45 -19.59
C ARG A 308 -6.49 10.14 -20.66
N ASP A 309 -6.41 8.95 -21.24
CA ASP A 309 -7.32 8.49 -22.30
C ASP A 309 -8.53 7.72 -21.72
N GLU A 310 -8.61 7.62 -20.39
CA GLU A 310 -9.66 6.89 -19.67
C GLU A 310 -10.54 7.80 -18.79
N VAL A 311 -10.53 9.10 -19.05
CA VAL A 311 -11.33 10.07 -18.30
C VAL A 311 -12.81 9.73 -18.42
N PRO A 312 -13.56 9.65 -17.28
CA PRO A 312 -14.99 9.37 -17.32
C PRO A 312 -15.76 10.40 -18.17
N ALA A 313 -16.76 9.93 -18.89
CA ALA A 313 -17.61 10.82 -19.66
C ALA A 313 -18.29 11.86 -18.74
N ALA A 314 -18.28 13.12 -19.15
CA ALA A 314 -18.83 14.25 -18.38
C ALA A 314 -19.89 15.02 -19.19
N ASN A 315 -20.61 14.33 -20.11
CA ASN A 315 -21.73 14.93 -20.84
C ASN A 315 -23.03 14.87 -20.01
N GLU A 316 -24.04 15.59 -20.44
CA GLU A 316 -25.35 15.74 -19.75
C GLU A 316 -26.15 14.43 -19.61
N HIS A 317 -25.78 13.37 -20.35
CA HIS A 317 -26.46 12.07 -20.34
C HIS A 317 -25.63 10.93 -19.69
N TRP A 318 -24.46 11.24 -19.11
CA TRP A 318 -23.55 10.21 -18.55
C TRP A 318 -24.24 9.27 -17.57
N TYR A 319 -25.16 9.78 -16.76
CA TYR A 319 -25.87 9.02 -15.72
C TYR A 319 -26.80 7.93 -16.26
N THR A 320 -27.22 8.04 -17.51
CA THR A 320 -28.08 7.00 -18.14
C THR A 320 -27.31 5.76 -18.56
N MET A 321 -25.97 5.85 -18.63
CA MET A 321 -25.07 4.79 -19.03
C MET A 321 -24.19 4.28 -17.89
N TYR A 322 -24.36 4.84 -16.70
CA TYR A 322 -23.54 4.57 -15.51
C TYR A 322 -24.05 3.33 -14.70
#